data_09b561cdf00a75f3657719e0a440f257
#
_entry.id   09b561cdf00a75f3657719e0a440f257
#
_cell.length_a   1.000
_cell.length_b   1.000
_cell.length_c   1.000
_cell.angle_alpha   90.00
_cell.angle_beta   90.00
_cell.angle_gamma   90.00
#
_symmetry.space_group_name_H-M   'P 1'
#
loop_
_entity.id
_entity.type
_entity.pdbx_description
1 polymer ?
#
loop_
_entity_poly.entity_id
_entity_poly.type
_entity_poly.pdbx_seq_one_letter_code
_entity_poly.pdbx_strand_id
1 'polypeptide(L)'
;MNIEEIRGIPITDFLARLGHEPKRQRGDECWYLAPYREERTASFQVNIRKNVWHDFGTGRGGDIFTLAGELTDSRDFKEQADFITRIYGGLAPERKTVFRPKENGKDDPDKKECLTDIRFGPLYNKVLLRYLEERGICSGVALPNCEEARYTLHGKRYFAIGFRNLSGGYELRNRFFKGSLSPKDISLMENGSDTCNLFEGFIDYLSWMVLGLGCGDDYLVLNSVALLERSYGFLDRYGHIRCYLDRDEAGRRTLEALRKRYGNKIEDCSALYKGYKAVSYTHLRAHETRGNLV
;
A
#
# COMPACT_ATOMS: atom_id res chain seq x y z
N MET A 1 -4.78 3.86 -26.84
CA MET A 1 -3.36 3.84 -27.30
C MET A 1 -3.10 2.52 -27.99
N ASN A 2 -2.36 2.54 -29.11
CA ASN A 2 -1.91 1.30 -29.75
C ASN A 2 -0.62 0.77 -29.09
N ILE A 3 -0.22 -0.46 -29.43
CA ILE A 3 0.92 -1.13 -28.78
C ILE A 3 2.25 -0.38 -28.98
N GLU A 4 2.46 0.21 -30.16
CA GLU A 4 3.67 0.98 -30.46
C GLU A 4 3.73 2.30 -29.69
N GLU A 5 2.59 2.95 -29.51
CA GLU A 5 2.47 4.14 -28.65
C GLU A 5 2.81 3.81 -27.20
N ILE A 6 2.32 2.66 -26.71
CA ILE A 6 2.61 2.20 -25.34
C ILE A 6 4.10 1.88 -25.17
N ARG A 7 4.73 1.18 -26.13
CA ARG A 7 6.18 0.89 -26.10
C ARG A 7 7.05 2.13 -26.12
N GLY A 8 6.58 3.19 -26.79
CA GLY A 8 7.26 4.48 -26.84
C GLY A 8 7.20 5.30 -25.56
N ILE A 9 6.39 4.90 -24.59
CA ILE A 9 6.29 5.60 -23.29
C ILE A 9 7.59 5.40 -22.51
N PRO A 10 8.30 6.48 -22.09
CA PRO A 10 9.45 6.35 -21.23
C PRO A 10 9.06 5.73 -19.89
N ILE A 11 9.77 4.67 -19.46
CA ILE A 11 9.52 4.03 -18.16
C ILE A 11 9.70 5.01 -17.02
N THR A 12 10.62 5.96 -17.13
CA THR A 12 10.80 7.05 -16.15
C THR A 12 9.55 7.91 -15.99
N ASP A 13 8.88 8.25 -17.09
CA ASP A 13 7.65 9.03 -17.06
C ASP A 13 6.47 8.21 -16.52
N PHE A 14 6.44 6.92 -16.86
CA PHE A 14 5.45 5.99 -16.32
C PHE A 14 5.59 5.85 -14.80
N LEU A 15 6.83 5.66 -14.29
CA LEU A 15 7.12 5.61 -12.87
C LEU A 15 6.80 6.92 -12.16
N ALA A 16 7.14 8.08 -12.77
CA ALA A 16 6.81 9.38 -12.22
C ALA A 16 5.30 9.60 -12.08
N ARG A 17 4.49 9.09 -13.03
CA ARG A 17 3.02 9.13 -12.93
C ARG A 17 2.46 8.22 -11.84
N LEU A 18 3.18 7.16 -11.50
CA LEU A 18 2.88 6.29 -10.38
C LEU A 18 3.41 6.82 -9.04
N GLY A 19 4.09 7.99 -9.05
CA GLY A 19 4.64 8.62 -7.85
C GLY A 19 6.02 8.10 -7.44
N HIS A 20 6.72 7.37 -8.33
CA HIS A 20 8.08 6.90 -8.09
C HIS A 20 9.10 7.84 -8.72
N GLU A 21 10.02 8.36 -7.91
CA GLU A 21 11.12 9.20 -8.36
C GLU A 21 12.46 8.46 -8.23
N PRO A 22 13.43 8.73 -9.12
CA PRO A 22 14.73 8.11 -9.03
C PRO A 22 15.47 8.61 -7.79
N LYS A 23 16.11 7.71 -7.05
CA LYS A 23 16.97 8.03 -5.90
C LYS A 23 18.36 8.51 -6.34
N ARG A 24 18.79 8.11 -7.51
CA ARG A 24 20.02 8.59 -8.14
C ARG A 24 19.95 8.40 -9.65
N GLN A 25 20.72 9.20 -10.38
CA GLN A 25 20.94 9.04 -11.82
C GLN A 25 22.43 9.09 -12.13
N ARG A 26 22.88 8.25 -13.04
CA ARG A 26 24.25 8.27 -13.56
C ARG A 26 24.21 7.98 -15.07
N GLY A 27 24.45 8.99 -15.90
CA GLY A 27 24.29 8.90 -17.34
C GLY A 27 22.86 8.51 -17.73
N ASP A 28 22.71 7.46 -18.53
CA ASP A 28 21.42 6.93 -18.98
C ASP A 28 20.71 6.04 -17.95
N GLU A 29 21.25 5.90 -16.76
CA GLU A 29 20.73 4.98 -15.75
C GLU A 29 20.11 5.72 -14.57
N CYS A 30 18.81 5.45 -14.33
CA CYS A 30 18.07 5.92 -13.16
C CYS A 30 17.84 4.77 -12.18
N TRP A 31 18.09 5.02 -10.90
CA TRP A 31 17.91 4.05 -9.84
C TRP A 31 16.75 4.44 -8.92
N TYR A 32 15.84 3.51 -8.70
CA TYR A 32 14.63 3.66 -7.91
C TYR A 32 14.61 2.65 -6.77
N LEU A 33 13.80 2.90 -5.76
CA LEU A 33 13.27 1.83 -4.94
C LEU A 33 12.26 1.05 -5.79
N ALA A 34 12.25 -0.28 -5.67
CA ALA A 34 11.38 -1.12 -6.50
C ALA A 34 9.91 -0.72 -6.33
N PRO A 35 9.18 -0.46 -7.43
CA PRO A 35 7.82 0.09 -7.36
C PRO A 35 6.76 -0.91 -6.90
N TYR A 36 7.10 -2.20 -6.81
CA TYR A 36 6.19 -3.30 -6.46
C TYR A 36 6.56 -4.05 -5.18
N ARG A 37 7.63 -3.60 -4.47
CA ARG A 37 8.03 -4.17 -3.17
C ARG A 37 8.66 -3.12 -2.27
N GLU A 38 8.72 -3.40 -0.99
CA GLU A 38 9.40 -2.52 -0.03
C GLU A 38 10.90 -2.84 0.04
N GLU A 39 11.75 -1.83 -0.11
CA GLU A 39 13.19 -1.93 0.08
C GLU A 39 13.77 -0.62 0.64
N ARG A 40 14.93 -0.72 1.28
CA ARG A 40 15.62 0.45 1.86
C ARG A 40 16.69 1.02 0.94
N THR A 41 17.21 0.22 0.03
CA THR A 41 18.30 0.59 -0.89
C THR A 41 17.77 0.48 -2.31
N ALA A 42 18.00 1.52 -3.11
CA ALA A 42 17.56 1.54 -4.50
C ALA A 42 18.27 0.44 -5.31
N SER A 43 17.53 -0.58 -5.72
CA SER A 43 18.01 -1.71 -6.51
C SER A 43 17.30 -1.86 -7.86
N PHE A 44 16.26 -1.07 -8.11
CA PHE A 44 15.53 -1.04 -9.37
C PHE A 44 16.14 0.00 -10.31
N GLN A 45 16.69 -0.44 -11.44
CA GLN A 45 17.37 0.39 -12.42
C GLN A 45 16.52 0.54 -13.69
N VAL A 46 16.44 1.74 -14.23
CA VAL A 46 15.87 2.04 -15.55
C VAL A 46 16.97 2.59 -16.46
N ASN A 47 17.16 1.97 -17.61
CA ASN A 47 18.00 2.51 -18.66
C ASN A 47 17.15 3.38 -19.60
N ILE A 48 17.36 4.69 -19.56
CA ILE A 48 16.55 5.70 -20.26
C ILE A 48 16.65 5.51 -21.78
N ARG A 49 17.84 5.26 -22.30
CA ARG A 49 18.09 5.16 -23.75
C ARG A 49 17.47 3.90 -24.35
N LYS A 50 17.54 2.78 -23.63
CA LYS A 50 16.99 1.49 -24.07
C LYS A 50 15.52 1.35 -23.72
N ASN A 51 15.00 2.20 -22.83
CA ASN A 51 13.65 2.14 -22.25
C ASN A 51 13.32 0.77 -21.65
N VAL A 52 14.26 0.23 -20.86
CA VAL A 52 14.11 -1.06 -20.15
C VAL A 52 14.47 -0.89 -18.68
N TRP A 53 13.95 -1.77 -17.86
CA TRP A 53 14.26 -1.82 -16.44
C TRP A 53 14.91 -3.13 -16.02
N HIS A 54 15.63 -3.12 -14.92
CA HIS A 54 16.17 -4.30 -14.24
C HIS A 54 16.15 -4.10 -12.73
N ASP A 55 15.59 -5.06 -12.00
CA ASP A 55 15.61 -5.10 -10.54
C ASP A 55 16.70 -6.06 -10.05
N PHE A 56 17.78 -5.50 -9.52
CA PHE A 56 18.90 -6.29 -8.98
C PHE A 56 18.54 -7.06 -7.70
N GLY A 57 17.46 -6.69 -7.00
CA GLY A 57 16.99 -7.41 -5.83
C GLY A 57 16.27 -8.70 -6.15
N THR A 58 15.60 -8.78 -7.32
CA THR A 58 14.85 -9.96 -7.75
C THR A 58 15.46 -10.67 -8.97
N GLY A 59 16.41 -10.03 -9.67
CA GLY A 59 16.97 -10.51 -10.93
C GLY A 59 16.01 -10.40 -12.11
N ARG A 60 14.88 -9.69 -11.98
CA ARG A 60 13.87 -9.51 -13.03
C ARG A 60 14.13 -8.23 -13.82
N GLY A 61 13.64 -8.19 -15.05
CA GLY A 61 13.77 -7.03 -15.91
C GLY A 61 12.92 -7.14 -17.17
N GLY A 62 12.84 -6.04 -17.93
CA GLY A 62 12.12 -6.02 -19.19
C GLY A 62 11.69 -4.63 -19.65
N ASP A 63 10.60 -4.55 -20.37
CA ASP A 63 9.99 -3.35 -20.92
C ASP A 63 8.85 -2.81 -20.04
N ILE A 64 8.12 -1.81 -20.54
CA ILE A 64 6.99 -1.20 -19.81
C ILE A 64 5.85 -2.20 -19.55
N PHE A 65 5.61 -3.17 -20.45
CA PHE A 65 4.56 -4.18 -20.26
C PHE A 65 4.93 -5.14 -19.13
N THR A 66 6.17 -5.62 -19.11
CA THR A 66 6.66 -6.49 -18.04
C THR A 66 6.65 -5.75 -16.69
N LEU A 67 6.97 -4.44 -16.66
CA LEU A 67 6.83 -3.63 -15.45
C LEU A 67 5.37 -3.50 -15.01
N ALA A 68 4.46 -3.26 -15.95
CA ALA A 68 3.03 -3.23 -15.66
C ALA A 68 2.54 -4.58 -15.10
N GLY A 69 3.07 -5.70 -15.62
CA GLY A 69 2.81 -7.03 -15.12
C GLY A 69 3.24 -7.23 -13.66
N GLU A 70 4.43 -6.77 -13.29
CA GLU A 70 4.90 -6.83 -11.89
C GLU A 70 4.06 -5.94 -10.96
N LEU A 71 3.60 -4.79 -11.45
CA LEU A 71 2.76 -3.87 -10.68
C LEU A 71 1.32 -4.35 -10.50
N THR A 72 0.80 -5.14 -11.44
CA THR A 72 -0.58 -5.65 -11.42
C THR A 72 -0.68 -7.11 -11.00
N ASP A 73 0.46 -7.79 -10.84
CA ASP A 73 0.58 -9.24 -10.66
C ASP A 73 -0.16 -10.03 -11.77
N SER A 74 -0.11 -9.49 -13.00
CA SER A 74 -0.77 -10.08 -14.17
C SER A 74 0.23 -10.42 -15.27
N ARG A 75 0.05 -11.60 -15.86
CA ARG A 75 0.78 -12.06 -17.07
C ARG A 75 -0.02 -11.82 -18.35
N ASP A 76 -1.25 -11.34 -18.23
CA ASP A 76 -2.10 -11.05 -19.39
C ASP A 76 -1.67 -9.74 -20.05
N PHE A 77 -1.29 -9.81 -21.31
CA PHE A 77 -0.79 -8.67 -22.09
C PHE A 77 -1.85 -7.57 -22.24
N LYS A 78 -3.13 -7.94 -22.36
CA LYS A 78 -4.22 -6.97 -22.49
C LYS A 78 -4.42 -6.20 -21.19
N GLU A 79 -4.38 -6.88 -20.04
CA GLU A 79 -4.46 -6.23 -18.72
C GLU A 79 -3.29 -5.29 -18.49
N GLN A 80 -2.07 -5.67 -18.89
CA GLN A 80 -0.89 -4.81 -18.83
C GLN A 80 -1.06 -3.55 -19.70
N ALA A 81 -1.52 -3.72 -20.95
CA ALA A 81 -1.79 -2.61 -21.86
C ALA A 81 -2.89 -1.67 -21.36
N ASP A 82 -3.99 -2.22 -20.83
CA ASP A 82 -5.09 -1.47 -20.25
C ASP A 82 -4.65 -0.70 -19.00
N PHE A 83 -3.77 -1.29 -18.19
CA PHE A 83 -3.19 -0.62 -17.03
C PHE A 83 -2.36 0.58 -17.43
N ILE A 84 -1.42 0.42 -18.39
CA ILE A 84 -0.58 1.50 -18.89
C ILE A 84 -1.44 2.59 -19.53
N THR A 85 -2.40 2.22 -20.35
CA THR A 85 -3.32 3.15 -21.02
C THR A 85 -4.13 3.96 -20.01
N ARG A 86 -4.57 3.36 -18.91
CA ARG A 86 -5.28 4.07 -17.83
C ARG A 86 -4.40 5.10 -17.12
N ILE A 87 -3.14 4.77 -16.88
CA ILE A 87 -2.18 5.70 -16.26
C ILE A 87 -1.85 6.87 -17.19
N TYR A 88 -1.80 6.61 -18.51
CA TYR A 88 -1.43 7.60 -19.52
C TYR A 88 -2.62 8.28 -20.20
N GLY A 89 -3.78 7.63 -20.31
CA GLY A 89 -4.98 8.13 -20.99
C GLY A 89 -5.81 9.16 -20.22
N GLY A 90 -5.51 9.39 -18.95
CA GLY A 90 -6.12 10.46 -18.14
C GLY A 90 -5.41 11.79 -18.29
N LEU A 91 -5.73 12.58 -19.35
CA LEU A 91 -5.22 13.91 -19.67
C LEU A 91 -3.73 13.98 -20.06
N ALA A 92 -3.48 14.31 -21.31
CA ALA A 92 -2.15 14.58 -21.85
C ALA A 92 -1.43 15.67 -21.02
N PRO A 93 -0.20 15.43 -20.56
CA PRO A 93 0.61 16.52 -20.06
C PRO A 93 1.25 17.24 -21.26
N GLU A 94 1.12 18.56 -21.28
CA GLU A 94 1.96 19.41 -22.12
C GLU A 94 3.45 19.06 -21.90
N ARG A 95 4.16 18.94 -23.01
CA ARG A 95 5.60 18.77 -23.05
C ARG A 95 6.30 19.86 -22.23
N LYS A 96 7.16 19.44 -21.37
CA LYS A 96 8.48 19.99 -20.99
C LYS A 96 8.78 19.63 -19.54
N THR A 97 9.76 18.75 -19.40
CA THR A 97 11.00 19.14 -18.69
C THR A 97 12.08 18.13 -18.99
N VAL A 98 13.01 18.58 -19.83
CA VAL A 98 14.37 18.02 -19.83
C VAL A 98 14.92 18.26 -18.43
N PHE A 99 15.20 17.19 -17.71
CA PHE A 99 15.89 17.26 -16.43
C PHE A 99 17.28 17.85 -16.72
N ARG A 100 17.51 19.10 -16.31
CA ARG A 100 18.87 19.67 -16.21
C ARG A 100 19.39 19.33 -14.83
N PRO A 101 20.58 18.73 -14.70
CA PRO A 101 21.21 18.56 -13.40
C PRO A 101 21.40 19.95 -12.77
N LYS A 102 20.83 20.17 -11.60
CA LYS A 102 21.20 21.32 -10.78
C LYS A 102 22.60 21.03 -10.22
N GLU A 103 23.54 21.90 -10.56
CA GLU A 103 24.83 21.95 -9.91
C GLU A 103 24.67 22.22 -8.41
N ASN A 104 25.32 21.38 -7.64
CA ASN A 104 25.77 21.54 -6.25
C ASN A 104 24.98 22.52 -5.36
N GLY A 105 23.88 22.04 -4.80
CA GLY A 105 23.32 22.57 -3.58
C GLY A 105 23.19 21.41 -2.59
N LYS A 106 23.78 21.55 -1.41
CA LYS A 106 23.77 20.56 -0.34
C LYS A 106 22.35 20.03 -0.14
N ASP A 107 22.13 18.74 -0.43
CA ASP A 107 20.88 18.06 -0.14
C ASP A 107 20.68 18.03 1.37
N ASP A 108 19.66 18.73 1.81
CA ASP A 108 19.14 18.65 3.17
C ASP A 108 18.36 17.29 3.27
N PRO A 109 18.83 16.32 4.09
CA PRO A 109 18.21 15.00 4.17
C PRO A 109 16.80 14.99 4.78
N ASP A 110 16.24 16.15 5.14
CA ASP A 110 14.95 16.32 5.84
C ASP A 110 13.81 16.88 4.98
N LYS A 111 13.93 16.96 3.66
CA LYS A 111 12.77 17.24 2.81
C LYS A 111 11.85 16.03 2.73
N LYS A 112 11.06 15.80 3.80
CA LYS A 112 9.83 15.00 3.74
C LYS A 112 8.98 15.55 2.62
N GLU A 113 8.55 14.68 1.70
CA GLU A 113 7.53 15.00 0.69
C GLU A 113 6.34 15.64 1.39
N CYS A 114 6.18 16.94 1.23
CA CYS A 114 5.15 17.67 1.94
C CYS A 114 3.87 17.58 1.13
N LEU A 115 2.92 16.78 1.60
CA LEU A 115 1.55 16.80 1.12
C LEU A 115 0.91 18.13 1.54
N THR A 116 0.33 18.85 0.59
CA THR A 116 -0.33 20.14 0.82
C THR A 116 -1.82 20.05 0.51
N ASP A 117 -2.61 21.04 0.94
CA ASP A 117 -4.06 21.13 0.70
C ASP A 117 -4.83 19.86 1.09
N ILE A 118 -4.42 19.24 2.22
CA ILE A 118 -5.01 17.98 2.67
C ILE A 118 -6.42 18.25 3.19
N ARG A 119 -7.39 17.51 2.66
CA ARG A 119 -8.79 17.57 3.09
C ARG A 119 -9.33 16.15 3.25
N PHE A 120 -10.08 15.94 4.30
CA PHE A 120 -10.80 14.71 4.56
C PHE A 120 -12.30 14.91 4.42
N GLY A 121 -12.99 13.87 4.02
CA GLY A 121 -14.43 13.85 3.92
C GLY A 121 -14.96 12.43 3.72
N PRO A 122 -16.30 12.28 3.63
CA PRO A 122 -16.90 10.96 3.41
C PRO A 122 -16.36 10.30 2.15
N LEU A 123 -16.16 8.98 2.21
CA LEU A 123 -15.61 8.20 1.11
C LEU A 123 -16.66 7.95 0.02
N TYR A 124 -16.71 8.82 -1.00
CA TYR A 124 -17.63 8.72 -2.14
C TYR A 124 -16.93 8.48 -3.48
N ASN A 125 -15.61 8.54 -3.53
CA ASN A 125 -14.86 8.37 -4.77
C ASN A 125 -15.02 6.96 -5.31
N LYS A 126 -15.65 6.84 -6.48
CA LYS A 126 -15.96 5.56 -7.12
C LYS A 126 -14.70 4.73 -7.44
N VAL A 127 -13.56 5.39 -7.70
CA VAL A 127 -12.28 4.70 -7.97
C VAL A 127 -11.77 4.04 -6.69
N LEU A 128 -11.87 4.72 -5.55
CA LEU A 128 -11.47 4.18 -4.25
C LEU A 128 -12.42 3.07 -3.78
N LEU A 129 -13.72 3.25 -3.96
CA LEU A 129 -14.71 2.22 -3.64
C LEU A 129 -14.49 0.96 -4.49
N ARG A 130 -14.27 1.13 -5.79
CA ARG A 130 -13.93 0.00 -6.68
C ARG A 130 -12.64 -0.71 -6.26
N TYR A 131 -11.61 0.03 -5.87
CA TYR A 131 -10.37 -0.56 -5.36
C TYR A 131 -10.62 -1.42 -4.11
N LEU A 132 -11.51 -0.99 -3.20
CA LEU A 132 -11.90 -1.77 -2.02
C LEU A 132 -12.72 -3.00 -2.40
N GLU A 133 -13.66 -2.86 -3.34
CA GLU A 133 -14.47 -3.98 -3.87
C GLU A 133 -13.58 -5.04 -4.54
N GLU A 134 -12.58 -4.63 -5.33
CA GLU A 134 -11.58 -5.53 -5.92
C GLU A 134 -10.76 -6.28 -4.85
N ARG A 135 -10.71 -5.75 -3.63
CA ARG A 135 -10.11 -6.40 -2.46
C ARG A 135 -11.12 -7.13 -1.58
N GLY A 136 -12.34 -7.31 -2.08
CA GLY A 136 -13.41 -7.96 -1.32
C GLY A 136 -13.98 -7.15 -0.16
N ILE A 137 -13.60 -5.87 -0.02
CA ILE A 137 -14.08 -5.00 1.05
C ILE A 137 -15.31 -4.25 0.57
N CYS A 138 -16.48 -4.61 1.09
CA CYS A 138 -17.74 -3.96 0.73
C CYS A 138 -17.88 -2.56 1.34
N SER A 139 -18.71 -1.72 0.70
CA SER A 139 -18.97 -0.35 1.15
C SER A 139 -19.55 -0.29 2.57
N GLY A 140 -20.34 -1.28 2.99
CA GLY A 140 -20.89 -1.37 4.35
C GLY A 140 -19.83 -1.44 5.44
N VAL A 141 -18.66 -2.01 5.15
CA VAL A 141 -17.50 -2.03 6.06
C VAL A 141 -16.62 -0.80 5.84
N ALA A 142 -16.41 -0.39 4.60
CA ALA A 142 -15.46 0.68 4.28
C ALA A 142 -15.93 2.07 4.74
N LEU A 143 -17.21 2.41 4.49
CA LEU A 143 -17.73 3.77 4.74
C LEU A 143 -17.71 4.20 6.22
N PRO A 144 -18.04 3.32 7.20
CA PRO A 144 -17.96 3.71 8.62
C PRO A 144 -16.52 3.80 9.14
N ASN A 145 -15.54 3.17 8.48
CA ASN A 145 -14.17 3.04 8.97
C ASN A 145 -13.15 3.91 8.25
N CYS A 146 -13.50 4.46 7.07
CA CYS A 146 -12.56 5.18 6.22
C CYS A 146 -13.12 6.50 5.74
N GLU A 147 -12.21 7.44 5.50
CA GLU A 147 -12.49 8.74 4.90
C GLU A 147 -11.80 8.84 3.51
N GLU A 148 -12.29 9.74 2.68
CA GLU A 148 -11.58 10.13 1.46
C GLU A 148 -10.59 11.25 1.79
N ALA A 149 -9.31 10.97 1.62
CA ALA A 149 -8.25 11.98 1.68
C ALA A 149 -8.04 12.57 0.29
N ARG A 150 -8.10 13.89 0.16
CA ARG A 150 -7.70 14.66 -1.02
C ARG A 150 -6.51 15.52 -0.67
N TYR A 151 -5.48 15.52 -1.49
CA TYR A 151 -4.25 16.23 -1.21
C TYR A 151 -3.55 16.65 -2.51
N THR A 152 -2.63 17.61 -2.39
CA THR A 152 -1.76 18.05 -3.46
C THR A 152 -0.34 17.56 -3.17
N LEU A 153 0.30 16.96 -4.18
CA LEU A 153 1.69 16.55 -4.15
C LEU A 153 2.36 17.00 -5.44
N HIS A 154 3.45 17.76 -5.35
CA HIS A 154 4.13 18.37 -6.50
C HIS A 154 3.18 19.14 -7.44
N GLY A 155 2.22 19.90 -6.87
CA GLY A 155 1.25 20.70 -7.62
C GLY A 155 0.14 19.90 -8.31
N LYS A 156 0.09 18.58 -8.13
CA LYS A 156 -0.96 17.70 -8.68
C LYS A 156 -1.90 17.23 -7.56
N ARG A 157 -3.19 17.12 -7.90
CA ARG A 157 -4.23 16.64 -6.98
C ARG A 157 -4.31 15.13 -6.98
N TYR A 158 -4.34 14.56 -5.79
CA TYR A 158 -4.47 13.13 -5.54
C TYR A 158 -5.60 12.84 -4.55
N PHE A 159 -6.00 11.59 -4.51
CA PHE A 159 -6.96 11.09 -3.53
C PHE A 159 -6.55 9.68 -3.06
N ALA A 160 -6.86 9.38 -1.81
CA ALA A 160 -6.61 8.09 -1.20
C ALA A 160 -7.71 7.76 -0.18
N ILE A 161 -7.80 6.50 0.19
CA ILE A 161 -8.51 6.07 1.38
C ILE A 161 -7.67 6.50 2.57
N GLY A 162 -8.28 7.21 3.50
CA GLY A 162 -7.69 7.60 4.77
C GLY A 162 -8.25 6.73 5.90
N PHE A 163 -7.37 6.14 6.68
CA PHE A 163 -7.71 5.41 7.90
C PHE A 163 -7.06 6.12 9.09
N ARG A 164 -7.90 6.63 9.98
CA ARG A 164 -7.47 7.51 11.08
C ARG A 164 -6.79 6.73 12.19
N ASN A 165 -5.71 7.29 12.75
CA ASN A 165 -5.03 6.75 13.92
C ASN A 165 -5.37 7.52 15.22
N LEU A 166 -4.92 7.01 16.36
CA LEU A 166 -5.22 7.60 17.68
C LEU A 166 -4.71 9.04 17.87
N SER A 167 -3.61 9.39 17.23
CA SER A 167 -3.02 10.73 17.34
C SER A 167 -3.57 11.73 16.31
N GLY A 168 -4.60 11.36 15.55
CA GLY A 168 -5.22 12.21 14.53
C GLY A 168 -4.48 12.26 13.21
N GLY A 169 -3.45 11.45 13.02
CA GLY A 169 -2.85 11.18 11.73
C GLY A 169 -3.63 10.12 10.95
N TYR A 170 -3.17 9.81 9.74
CA TYR A 170 -3.87 8.88 8.86
C TYR A 170 -2.90 7.93 8.15
N GLU A 171 -3.31 6.68 7.98
CA GLU A 171 -2.78 5.81 6.95
C GLU A 171 -3.50 6.08 5.63
N LEU A 172 -2.74 6.23 4.55
CA LEU A 172 -3.27 6.54 3.22
C LEU A 172 -3.08 5.35 2.28
N ARG A 173 -4.14 5.00 1.56
CA ARG A 173 -4.09 3.90 0.61
C ARG A 173 -4.92 4.19 -0.64
N ASN A 174 -4.35 3.91 -1.79
CA ASN A 174 -5.09 3.67 -3.04
C ASN A 174 -4.40 2.54 -3.81
N ARG A 175 -4.80 2.28 -5.05
CA ARG A 175 -4.21 1.22 -5.88
C ARG A 175 -2.70 1.40 -6.08
N PHE A 176 -2.21 2.63 -6.08
CA PHE A 176 -0.86 3.00 -6.50
C PHE A 176 0.00 3.58 -5.38
N PHE A 177 -0.59 3.84 -4.22
CA PHE A 177 0.07 4.55 -3.14
C PHE A 177 -0.27 3.94 -1.77
N LYS A 178 0.77 3.74 -0.96
CA LYS A 178 0.71 3.46 0.46
C LYS A 178 1.57 4.50 1.16
N GLY A 179 0.99 5.24 2.06
CA GLY A 179 1.67 6.28 2.82
C GLY A 179 0.97 6.59 4.11
N SER A 180 1.47 7.57 4.84
CA SER A 180 0.86 8.03 6.08
C SER A 180 1.00 9.53 6.23
N LEU A 181 0.04 10.15 6.93
CA LEU A 181 0.09 11.53 7.40
C LEU A 181 0.41 11.54 8.89
N SER A 182 1.38 12.39 9.25
CA SER A 182 1.77 12.56 10.65
C SER A 182 0.64 13.18 11.48
N PRO A 183 0.62 12.88 12.77
CA PRO A 183 1.51 11.98 13.48
C PRO A 183 1.22 10.50 13.18
N LYS A 184 2.29 9.65 13.10
CA LYS A 184 2.11 8.21 12.98
C LYS A 184 1.75 7.62 14.34
N ASP A 185 0.68 6.81 14.36
CA ASP A 185 0.25 6.10 15.56
C ASP A 185 -0.52 4.83 15.18
N ILE A 186 -0.79 4.01 16.17
CA ILE A 186 -1.71 2.88 16.07
C ILE A 186 -3.15 3.38 15.93
N SER A 187 -4.05 2.50 15.46
CA SER A 187 -5.50 2.75 15.49
C SER A 187 -6.16 1.77 16.44
N LEU A 188 -7.13 2.24 17.21
CA LEU A 188 -7.83 1.44 18.22
C LEU A 188 -9.33 1.66 18.07
N MET A 189 -10.08 0.58 18.06
CA MET A 189 -11.55 0.55 18.07
C MET A 189 -11.99 -0.26 19.28
N GLU A 190 -12.62 0.40 20.25
CA GLU A 190 -13.00 -0.17 21.54
C GLU A 190 -14.51 -0.45 21.58
N ASN A 191 -14.88 -1.69 21.88
CA ASN A 191 -16.24 -2.15 22.11
C ASN A 191 -16.44 -2.57 23.58
N GLY A 192 -15.39 -2.47 24.41
CA GLY A 192 -15.40 -2.84 25.81
C GLY A 192 -15.17 -4.34 26.06
N SER A 193 -14.51 -5.03 25.13
CA SER A 193 -14.19 -6.46 25.25
C SER A 193 -12.90 -6.69 26.03
N ASP A 194 -12.78 -7.87 26.67
CA ASP A 194 -11.51 -8.38 27.22
C ASP A 194 -10.62 -9.03 26.16
N THR A 195 -11.11 -9.13 24.92
CA THR A 195 -10.39 -9.68 23.77
C THR A 195 -10.05 -8.57 22.77
N CYS A 196 -8.76 -8.49 22.40
CA CYS A 196 -8.27 -7.58 21.36
C CYS A 196 -7.81 -8.36 20.12
N ASN A 197 -8.34 -8.02 18.96
CA ASN A 197 -7.87 -8.52 17.68
C ASN A 197 -6.81 -7.54 17.12
N LEU A 198 -5.58 -8.00 16.98
CA LEU A 198 -4.41 -7.21 16.57
C LEU A 198 -4.10 -7.45 15.10
N PHE A 199 -4.05 -6.39 14.30
CA PHE A 199 -3.72 -6.41 12.87
C PHE A 199 -2.45 -5.62 12.57
N GLU A 200 -1.72 -6.01 11.52
CA GLU A 200 -0.58 -5.23 11.05
C GLU A 200 -1.00 -3.99 10.29
N GLY A 201 -1.98 -4.10 9.38
CA GLY A 201 -2.47 -3.02 8.54
C GLY A 201 -4.00 -2.91 8.50
N PHE A 202 -4.50 -1.71 8.19
CA PHE A 202 -5.95 -1.46 8.21
C PHE A 202 -6.72 -2.20 7.10
N ILE A 203 -6.09 -2.54 5.99
CA ILE A 203 -6.72 -3.34 4.93
C ILE A 203 -7.03 -4.76 5.44
N ASP A 204 -6.15 -5.34 6.27
CA ASP A 204 -6.39 -6.65 6.88
C ASP A 204 -7.49 -6.60 7.91
N TYR A 205 -7.53 -5.53 8.72
CA TYR A 205 -8.66 -5.25 9.63
C TYR A 205 -9.99 -5.14 8.86
N LEU A 206 -10.06 -4.34 7.80
CA LEU A 206 -11.28 -4.20 6.99
C LEU A 206 -11.70 -5.53 6.34
N SER A 207 -10.73 -6.31 5.85
CA SER A 207 -10.99 -7.62 5.27
C SER A 207 -11.55 -8.58 6.31
N TRP A 208 -11.01 -8.55 7.52
CA TRP A 208 -11.50 -9.34 8.64
C TRP A 208 -12.91 -8.95 9.06
N MET A 209 -13.25 -7.65 9.07
CA MET A 209 -14.60 -7.15 9.35
C MET A 209 -15.64 -7.67 8.34
N VAL A 210 -15.26 -7.82 7.06
CA VAL A 210 -16.14 -8.41 6.03
C VAL A 210 -16.47 -9.88 6.33
N LEU A 211 -15.55 -10.64 6.94
CA LEU A 211 -15.76 -12.02 7.33
C LEU A 211 -16.77 -12.18 8.49
N GLY A 212 -17.05 -11.12 9.23
CA GLY A 212 -18.01 -11.13 10.34
C GLY A 212 -17.57 -11.99 11.55
N LEU A 213 -16.26 -12.24 11.69
CA LEU A 213 -15.71 -13.22 12.65
C LEU A 213 -15.47 -12.67 14.07
N GLY A 214 -16.00 -11.50 14.44
CA GLY A 214 -15.68 -10.95 15.77
C GLY A 214 -16.55 -9.78 16.18
N CYS A 215 -17.85 -9.93 16.07
CA CYS A 215 -18.77 -8.91 16.58
C CYS A 215 -18.57 -8.72 18.09
N GLY A 216 -18.16 -7.50 18.49
CA GLY A 216 -18.05 -7.10 19.89
C GLY A 216 -16.66 -7.17 20.51
N ASP A 217 -15.67 -7.71 19.84
CA ASP A 217 -14.28 -7.63 20.29
C ASP A 217 -13.69 -6.21 20.04
N ASP A 218 -12.61 -5.89 20.76
CA ASP A 218 -11.81 -4.70 20.49
C ASP A 218 -10.80 -4.97 19.35
N TYR A 219 -10.41 -3.92 18.62
CA TYR A 219 -9.48 -4.04 17.49
C TYR A 219 -8.35 -3.03 17.63
N LEU A 220 -7.12 -3.51 17.41
CA LEU A 220 -5.94 -2.67 17.35
C LEU A 220 -5.21 -2.90 16.02
N VAL A 221 -4.96 -1.83 15.29
CA VAL A 221 -4.18 -1.86 14.06
C VAL A 221 -2.85 -1.17 14.31
N LEU A 222 -1.75 -1.89 14.12
CA LEU A 222 -0.40 -1.35 14.33
C LEU A 222 -0.06 -0.23 13.33
N ASN A 223 -0.63 -0.30 12.10
CA ASN A 223 -0.28 0.55 10.97
C ASN A 223 1.18 0.41 10.49
N SER A 224 2.06 -0.03 11.38
CA SER A 224 3.45 -0.44 11.12
C SER A 224 3.96 -1.27 12.28
N VAL A 225 4.71 -2.33 12.01
CA VAL A 225 5.37 -3.15 13.05
C VAL A 225 6.34 -2.33 13.92
N ALA A 226 6.85 -1.21 13.41
CA ALA A 226 7.69 -0.27 14.17
C ALA A 226 6.94 0.41 15.33
N LEU A 227 5.59 0.38 15.32
CA LEU A 227 4.75 0.94 16.39
C LEU A 227 4.33 -0.11 17.43
N LEU A 228 4.92 -1.31 17.40
CA LEU A 228 4.60 -2.37 18.35
C LEU A 228 4.73 -1.91 19.81
N GLU A 229 5.83 -1.25 20.17
CA GLU A 229 6.05 -0.76 21.53
C GLU A 229 4.99 0.24 21.98
N ARG A 230 4.51 1.08 21.04
CA ARG A 230 3.42 2.02 21.28
C ARG A 230 2.10 1.33 21.64
N SER A 231 1.89 0.10 21.15
CA SER A 231 0.68 -0.68 21.42
C SER A 231 0.65 -1.30 22.83
N TYR A 232 1.80 -1.49 23.49
CA TYR A 232 1.88 -2.24 24.74
C TYR A 232 0.98 -1.68 25.85
N GLY A 233 0.98 -0.35 26.05
CA GLY A 233 0.14 0.28 27.07
C GLY A 233 -1.37 0.06 26.85
N PHE A 234 -1.79 -0.23 25.62
CA PHE A 234 -3.17 -0.60 25.30
C PHE A 234 -3.39 -2.10 25.45
N LEU A 235 -2.45 -2.93 25.01
CA LEU A 235 -2.55 -4.39 25.07
C LEU A 235 -2.46 -4.95 26.49
N ASP A 236 -1.80 -4.26 27.43
CA ASP A 236 -1.63 -4.70 28.82
C ASP A 236 -2.98 -4.97 29.53
N ARG A 237 -4.05 -4.31 29.13
CA ARG A 237 -5.39 -4.41 29.74
C ARG A 237 -6.25 -5.58 29.26
N TYR A 238 -5.87 -6.26 28.17
CA TYR A 238 -6.66 -7.38 27.63
C TYR A 238 -6.27 -8.72 28.25
N GLY A 239 -7.27 -9.58 28.45
CA GLY A 239 -7.05 -10.97 28.85
C GLY A 239 -6.65 -11.85 27.66
N HIS A 240 -7.12 -11.54 26.46
CA HIS A 240 -6.86 -12.29 25.24
C HIS A 240 -6.45 -11.37 24.10
N ILE A 241 -5.41 -11.74 23.34
CA ILE A 241 -4.90 -10.98 22.19
C ILE A 241 -4.77 -11.93 21.01
N ARG A 242 -5.63 -11.79 20.02
CA ARG A 242 -5.60 -12.54 18.77
C ARG A 242 -4.81 -11.80 17.71
N CYS A 243 -3.74 -12.41 17.21
CA CYS A 243 -2.80 -11.77 16.30
C CYS A 243 -3.04 -12.20 14.86
N TYR A 244 -3.33 -11.23 13.99
CA TYR A 244 -3.51 -11.36 12.56
C TYR A 244 -2.39 -10.59 11.83
N LEU A 245 -1.16 -11.07 12.00
CA LEU A 245 0.06 -10.44 11.47
C LEU A 245 0.46 -11.06 10.12
N ASP A 246 1.17 -10.30 9.30
CA ASP A 246 1.70 -10.79 8.02
C ASP A 246 2.60 -12.02 8.23
N ARG A 247 2.53 -12.98 7.30
CA ARG A 247 3.33 -14.21 7.35
C ARG A 247 4.74 -14.02 6.78
N ASP A 248 5.31 -12.84 6.94
CA ASP A 248 6.68 -12.52 6.59
C ASP A 248 7.58 -12.48 7.83
N GLU A 249 8.85 -12.11 7.64
CA GLU A 249 9.82 -12.05 8.73
C GLU A 249 9.47 -10.99 9.78
N ALA A 250 8.93 -9.85 9.35
CA ALA A 250 8.57 -8.76 10.26
C ALA A 250 7.39 -9.15 11.16
N GLY A 251 6.34 -9.75 10.58
CA GLY A 251 5.19 -10.27 11.34
C GLY A 251 5.58 -11.38 12.30
N ARG A 252 6.47 -12.32 11.91
CA ARG A 252 6.97 -13.36 12.82
C ARG A 252 7.73 -12.79 14.01
N ARG A 253 8.65 -11.82 13.78
CA ARG A 253 9.38 -11.15 14.86
C ARG A 253 8.43 -10.40 15.81
N THR A 254 7.42 -9.76 15.26
CA THR A 254 6.38 -9.07 16.04
C THR A 254 5.61 -10.05 16.91
N LEU A 255 5.21 -11.19 16.38
CA LEU A 255 4.51 -12.24 17.13
C LEU A 255 5.40 -12.81 18.26
N GLU A 256 6.67 -13.04 17.99
CA GLU A 256 7.63 -13.51 19.00
C GLU A 256 7.81 -12.51 20.15
N ALA A 257 7.90 -11.20 19.83
CA ALA A 257 7.98 -10.15 20.82
C ALA A 257 6.71 -10.07 21.69
N LEU A 258 5.54 -10.23 21.09
CA LEU A 258 4.26 -10.30 21.80
C LEU A 258 4.18 -11.53 22.70
N ARG A 259 4.57 -12.72 22.23
CA ARG A 259 4.59 -13.95 23.01
C ARG A 259 5.55 -13.85 24.20
N LYS A 260 6.72 -13.23 24.00
CA LYS A 260 7.69 -13.01 25.08
C LYS A 260 7.11 -12.11 26.20
N ARG A 261 6.30 -11.12 25.84
CA ARG A 261 5.73 -10.16 26.78
C ARG A 261 4.45 -10.68 27.45
N TYR A 262 3.55 -11.28 26.68
CA TYR A 262 2.19 -11.58 27.12
C TYR A 262 1.90 -13.08 27.32
N GLY A 263 2.84 -13.96 26.92
CA GLY A 263 2.74 -15.39 27.15
C GLY A 263 1.46 -16.01 26.59
N ASN A 264 0.71 -16.65 27.45
CA ASN A 264 -0.50 -17.41 27.09
C ASN A 264 -1.69 -16.53 26.66
N LYS A 265 -1.61 -15.20 26.82
CA LYS A 265 -2.65 -14.30 26.31
C LYS A 265 -2.63 -14.17 24.78
N ILE A 266 -1.52 -14.58 24.12
CA ILE A 266 -1.34 -14.45 22.68
C ILE A 266 -1.84 -15.68 21.94
N GLU A 267 -2.80 -15.48 21.06
CA GLU A 267 -3.27 -16.45 20.09
C GLU A 267 -2.79 -16.05 18.68
N ASP A 268 -2.07 -16.94 18.00
CA ASP A 268 -1.64 -16.77 16.62
C ASP A 268 -2.74 -17.24 15.66
N CYS A 269 -3.41 -16.31 15.02
CA CYS A 269 -4.48 -16.59 14.09
C CYS A 269 -4.02 -16.68 12.62
N SER A 270 -2.71 -16.70 12.35
CA SER A 270 -2.16 -16.80 10.99
C SER A 270 -2.54 -18.08 10.24
N ALA A 271 -2.98 -19.12 10.96
CA ALA A 271 -3.49 -20.35 10.38
C ALA A 271 -4.76 -20.14 9.55
N LEU A 272 -5.57 -19.09 9.85
CA LEU A 272 -6.80 -18.78 9.12
C LEU A 272 -6.55 -18.34 7.67
N TYR A 273 -5.37 -17.82 7.38
CA TYR A 273 -4.94 -17.44 6.03
C TYR A 273 -3.70 -18.23 5.57
N LYS A 274 -3.65 -19.53 5.94
CA LYS A 274 -2.60 -20.44 5.48
C LYS A 274 -2.56 -20.51 3.96
N GLY A 275 -1.38 -20.26 3.38
CA GLY A 275 -1.19 -20.19 1.93
C GLY A 275 -1.21 -18.75 1.36
N TYR A 276 -1.53 -17.76 2.19
CA TYR A 276 -1.50 -16.33 1.84
C TYR A 276 -0.57 -15.55 2.77
N LYS A 277 -0.15 -14.37 2.32
CA LYS A 277 0.72 -13.50 3.13
C LYS A 277 -0.05 -12.89 4.31
N ALA A 278 -1.27 -12.42 4.10
CA ALA A 278 -2.08 -11.68 5.05
C ALA A 278 -3.59 -12.00 4.89
N VAL A 279 -4.41 -11.55 5.84
CA VAL A 279 -5.87 -11.73 5.84
C VAL A 279 -6.52 -11.21 4.55
N SER A 280 -6.07 -10.07 4.06
CA SER A 280 -6.63 -9.41 2.88
C SER A 280 -6.55 -10.23 1.59
N TYR A 281 -5.76 -11.29 1.54
CA TYR A 281 -5.66 -12.19 0.38
C TYR A 281 -6.67 -13.34 0.42
N THR A 282 -7.29 -13.65 1.55
CA THR A 282 -8.25 -14.77 1.67
C THR A 282 -9.58 -14.48 0.99
N HIS A 283 -9.99 -13.21 0.93
CA HIS A 283 -11.26 -12.79 0.32
C HIS A 283 -11.28 -12.88 -1.20
N LEU A 284 -10.16 -12.65 -1.86
CA LEU A 284 -10.08 -12.60 -3.32
C LEU A 284 -10.53 -13.90 -3.97
N ARG A 285 -10.25 -15.07 -3.35
CA ARG A 285 -10.72 -16.38 -3.87
C ARG A 285 -12.16 -16.74 -3.52
N ALA A 286 -12.68 -16.28 -2.40
CA ALA A 286 -14.09 -16.55 -2.06
C ALA A 286 -15.05 -15.85 -3.03
N HIS A 287 -14.65 -14.73 -3.63
CA HIS A 287 -15.39 -14.07 -4.70
C HIS A 287 -15.23 -14.74 -6.07
N GLU A 288 -14.06 -15.27 -6.41
CA GLU A 288 -13.83 -16.01 -7.67
C GLU A 288 -14.64 -17.31 -7.74
N THR A 289 -14.80 -18.03 -6.61
CA THR A 289 -15.61 -19.27 -6.57
C THR A 289 -17.12 -19.00 -6.58
N ARG A 290 -17.60 -17.84 -6.15
CA ARG A 290 -19.03 -17.47 -6.27
C ARG A 290 -19.40 -16.94 -7.66
N GLY A 291 -18.45 -16.37 -8.42
CA GLY A 291 -18.67 -15.89 -9.78
C GLY A 291 -18.74 -16.98 -10.84
N ASN A 292 -18.31 -18.21 -10.53
CA ASN A 292 -18.30 -19.35 -11.45
C ASN A 292 -19.50 -20.32 -11.24
N LEU A 293 -20.51 -19.93 -10.47
CA LEU A 293 -21.71 -20.73 -10.18
C LEU A 293 -23.02 -20.05 -10.65
N VAL A 294 -22.93 -19.25 -11.75
CA VAL A 294 -24.13 -18.75 -12.46
C VAL A 294 -24.01 -19.06 -13.93
#